data_936152ac09f61098bd0d8d929a6c4225
#
_entry.id   936152ac09f61098bd0d8d929a6c4225
#
_cell.length_a   1.000
_cell.length_b   1.000
_cell.length_c   1.000
_cell.angle_alpha   90.00
_cell.angle_beta   90.00
_cell.angle_gamma   90.00
#
_symmetry.space_group_name_H-M   'P 1'
#
loop_
_entity.id
_entity.type
_entity.pdbx_description
1 polymer ?
#
loop_
_entity_poly.entity_id
_entity_poly.type
_entity_poly.pdbx_seq_one_letter_code
_entity_poly.pdbx_strand_id
1 'polypeptide(L)'
;MTNIATGFFRTLTKRSLCASIKQTRTITITVRNMSAASITFPIINETYQQPTGLFINNEFVNAKSGKTFKVTSPTDESLLCELQQAEAEDVEIAVQAASEAFKTWRYLPPNERGKLLYKLAELMDENRDLLAKIESLDNGKALHCAKFDVGIVVDYIRFCAGYCDKVDGRTITTDTEHFTFTRKEPLGVCGAITPWNFPLLMFAWKIGPALATGNTMVLKPASATPLSNLFVCTLIKEAGIPAGVINVVPGSGRGCGNAILQHPKIKKVAFTGSTGVGKTVMRECAESIKKVTLELGGKSPNMVFKDCDIKKTIQNLITGIFFNGGEVCCAGSRIYIEATDEKWYNDFLQEFKETVENLKIGNPFEEGVYQGAQSTPDQFETVLEYIQAGKDSGLKLLTGGERIGDKGYFVQPTIFYDVAQSSKLTTEEIFGPVAVVLPFKSIDEVIEKANDSLFGLAAGIHTEDFNKAIYISERVEAGSVWINTYNDFHPSAPFGGYKESGIGREMGLEAFDNYTQTKLVRAKVHRPNW
;
A
#
# COMPACT_ATOMS: atom_id res chain seq x y z
N MET A 1 9.02 -18.68 61.53
CA MET A 1 10.43 -18.61 62.01
C MET A 1 11.16 -17.81 60.93
N THR A 2 11.32 -16.60 61.27
CA THR A 2 12.54 -15.78 61.41
C THR A 2 13.22 -15.44 60.08
N ASN A 3 13.03 -14.20 59.61
CA ASN A 3 13.87 -13.00 59.86
C ASN A 3 15.22 -13.08 59.11
N ILE A 4 15.77 -12.10 58.43
CA ILE A 4 16.11 -10.67 58.64
C ILE A 4 16.73 -10.19 57.32
N ALA A 5 16.41 -9.17 56.68
CA ALA A 5 16.54 -7.73 56.91
C ALA A 5 17.76 -7.07 56.19
N THR A 6 17.46 -5.95 55.55
CA THR A 6 18.19 -4.67 55.47
C THR A 6 19.55 -4.68 54.79
N GLY A 7 19.78 -3.94 53.76
CA GLY A 7 19.74 -2.51 53.58
C GLY A 7 21.13 -2.03 53.13
N PHE A 8 21.20 -1.18 52.11
CA PHE A 8 22.17 -0.08 52.12
C PHE A 8 21.85 0.92 51.03
N PHE A 9 21.24 2.00 51.41
CA PHE A 9 21.28 3.27 50.68
C PHE A 9 22.71 3.81 50.74
N ARG A 10 23.27 4.22 49.61
CA ARG A 10 24.30 5.24 49.57
C ARG A 10 24.09 6.18 48.38
N THR A 11 23.66 7.35 48.76
CA THR A 11 23.71 8.61 48.04
C THR A 11 25.12 8.94 47.58
N LEU A 12 25.31 9.25 46.32
CA LEU A 12 26.45 10.05 45.88
C LEU A 12 26.00 11.08 44.82
N THR A 13 26.32 12.26 45.18
CA THR A 13 26.13 13.59 44.64
C THR A 13 26.46 13.80 43.16
N LYS A 14 25.68 14.74 42.59
CA LYS A 14 25.94 15.53 41.38
C LYS A 14 27.42 15.77 41.08
N ARG A 15 27.82 15.53 39.82
CA ARG A 15 28.62 16.47 38.99
C ARG A 15 28.79 15.95 37.56
N SER A 16 28.59 16.86 36.70
CA SER A 16 29.16 17.22 35.41
C SER A 16 28.31 16.90 34.19
N LEU A 17 27.84 18.01 33.62
CA LEU A 17 27.46 18.15 32.23
C LEU A 17 28.57 17.58 31.33
N CYS A 18 28.23 16.61 30.49
CA CYS A 18 28.98 16.36 29.29
C CYS A 18 28.02 16.47 28.11
N ALA A 19 28.14 17.55 27.37
CA ALA A 19 27.41 17.80 26.13
C ALA A 19 27.81 16.71 25.12
N SER A 20 26.92 15.77 24.88
CA SER A 20 27.03 14.81 23.79
C SER A 20 26.70 15.55 22.50
N ILE A 21 27.72 15.98 21.79
CA ILE A 21 27.64 16.44 20.39
C ILE A 21 27.12 15.23 19.60
N LYS A 22 25.85 15.28 19.19
CA LYS A 22 25.31 14.38 18.16
C LYS A 22 26.09 14.69 16.86
N GLN A 23 27.10 13.88 16.59
CA GLN A 23 27.71 13.83 15.26
C GLN A 23 26.64 13.34 14.29
N THR A 24 26.07 14.25 13.54
CA THR A 24 25.30 13.96 12.34
C THR A 24 26.25 13.25 11.37
N ARG A 25 26.18 11.94 11.30
CA ARG A 25 26.85 11.19 10.24
C ARG A 25 26.17 11.54 8.94
N THR A 26 26.75 12.46 8.20
CA THR A 26 26.45 12.66 6.79
C THR A 26 26.93 11.38 6.08
N ILE A 27 25.99 10.52 5.70
CA ILE A 27 26.28 9.34 4.86
C ILE A 27 26.59 9.89 3.47
N THR A 28 27.87 10.13 3.19
CA THR A 28 28.32 10.45 1.85
C THR A 28 28.46 9.12 1.10
N ILE A 29 27.38 8.68 0.46
CA ILE A 29 27.45 7.59 -0.52
C ILE A 29 28.26 8.13 -1.70
N THR A 30 29.50 7.68 -1.85
CA THR A 30 30.35 8.05 -2.99
C THR A 30 29.84 7.29 -4.21
N VAL A 31 28.88 7.87 -4.91
CA VAL A 31 28.31 7.33 -6.15
C VAL A 31 29.14 7.83 -7.31
N ARG A 32 30.09 7.00 -7.76
CA ARG A 32 30.77 7.23 -9.04
C ARG A 32 29.81 6.92 -10.18
N ASN A 33 29.44 7.93 -10.97
CA ASN A 33 28.65 7.87 -12.23
C ASN A 33 27.13 7.61 -12.10
N MET A 34 26.45 8.04 -11.05
CA MET A 34 24.98 8.09 -11.07
C MET A 34 24.48 9.49 -11.44
N SER A 35 23.53 9.57 -12.36
CA SER A 35 22.71 10.78 -12.46
C SER A 35 21.83 10.85 -11.20
N ALA A 36 22.07 11.85 -10.38
CA ALA A 36 21.29 12.13 -9.18
C ALA A 36 20.90 13.60 -9.13
N ALA A 37 19.70 13.88 -8.64
CA ALA A 37 19.23 15.22 -8.37
C ALA A 37 19.39 15.54 -6.88
N SER A 38 19.86 16.75 -6.57
CA SER A 38 19.85 17.27 -5.21
C SER A 38 18.47 17.87 -4.93
N ILE A 39 17.71 17.27 -4.02
CA ILE A 39 16.35 17.71 -3.67
C ILE A 39 16.35 18.21 -2.23
N THR A 40 15.78 19.41 -2.01
CA THR A 40 15.63 20.02 -0.70
C THR A 40 14.18 19.91 -0.25
N PHE A 41 13.97 19.40 0.96
CA PHE A 41 12.62 19.37 1.55
C PHE A 41 12.20 20.77 1.96
N PRO A 42 10.99 21.21 1.59
CA PRO A 42 10.46 22.51 2.00
C PRO A 42 10.33 22.58 3.53
N ILE A 43 10.37 23.80 4.10
CA ILE A 43 10.20 24.12 5.53
C ILE A 43 11.38 23.61 6.38
N ILE A 44 11.77 22.33 6.27
CA ILE A 44 12.83 21.72 7.10
C ILE A 44 14.23 21.96 6.55
N ASN A 45 14.38 22.42 5.30
CA ASN A 45 15.66 22.77 4.63
C ASN A 45 16.75 21.67 4.67
N GLU A 46 16.33 20.41 4.75
CA GLU A 46 17.24 19.25 4.59
C GLU A 46 17.32 18.87 3.12
N THR A 47 18.50 18.40 2.68
CA THR A 47 18.75 18.02 1.29
C THR A 47 19.21 16.57 1.21
N TYR A 48 18.73 15.84 0.19
CA TYR A 48 19.17 14.48 -0.10
C TYR A 48 19.50 14.31 -1.59
N GLN A 49 20.17 13.21 -1.93
CA GLN A 49 20.52 12.85 -3.31
C GLN A 49 19.53 11.81 -3.82
N GLN A 50 18.71 12.18 -4.80
CA GLN A 50 17.72 11.35 -5.44
C GLN A 50 18.29 10.71 -6.69
N PRO A 51 18.34 9.36 -6.80
CA PRO A 51 18.65 8.68 -8.06
C PRO A 51 17.60 9.00 -9.13
N THR A 52 18.04 9.30 -10.35
CA THR A 52 17.16 9.71 -11.46
C THR A 52 17.14 8.73 -12.64
N GLY A 53 17.99 7.69 -12.60
CA GLY A 53 18.07 6.65 -13.63
C GLY A 53 17.04 5.54 -13.46
N LEU A 54 16.93 4.67 -14.46
CA LEU A 54 16.29 3.36 -14.35
C LEU A 54 17.18 2.45 -13.52
N PHE A 55 16.64 1.65 -12.60
CA PHE A 55 17.41 0.69 -11.83
C PHE A 55 17.35 -0.69 -12.48
N ILE A 56 18.41 -1.08 -13.17
CA ILE A 56 18.50 -2.35 -13.90
C ILE A 56 19.83 -3.03 -13.54
N ASN A 57 19.78 -4.29 -13.15
CA ASN A 57 20.96 -5.09 -12.83
C ASN A 57 21.86 -4.45 -11.74
N ASN A 58 21.24 -3.90 -10.70
CA ASN A 58 21.86 -3.16 -9.58
C ASN A 58 22.59 -1.87 -9.99
N GLU A 59 22.35 -1.33 -11.18
CA GLU A 59 22.92 -0.07 -11.63
C GLU A 59 21.80 0.91 -12.03
N PHE A 60 22.04 2.20 -11.77
CA PHE A 60 21.20 3.26 -12.31
C PHE A 60 21.67 3.65 -13.70
N VAL A 61 20.82 3.47 -14.69
CA VAL A 61 21.14 3.65 -16.10
C VAL A 61 20.21 4.66 -16.78
N ASN A 62 20.66 5.26 -17.85
CA ASN A 62 19.82 6.10 -18.70
C ASN A 62 18.88 5.22 -19.55
N ALA A 63 17.68 5.73 -19.82
CA ALA A 63 16.76 5.12 -20.79
C ALA A 63 17.39 5.08 -22.18
N LYS A 64 17.19 4.00 -22.93
CA LYS A 64 17.73 3.84 -24.29
C LYS A 64 17.19 4.91 -25.25
N SER A 65 15.96 5.34 -25.05
CA SER A 65 15.35 6.41 -25.84
C SER A 65 15.89 7.80 -25.51
N GLY A 66 16.58 7.98 -24.38
CA GLY A 66 16.97 9.30 -23.85
C GLY A 66 15.80 10.14 -23.35
N LYS A 67 14.57 9.60 -23.35
CA LYS A 67 13.39 10.32 -22.83
C LYS A 67 13.45 10.49 -21.33
N THR A 68 12.93 11.63 -20.86
CA THR A 68 12.73 11.94 -19.45
C THR A 68 11.29 12.37 -19.18
N PHE A 69 10.89 12.39 -17.92
CA PHE A 69 9.66 13.00 -17.46
C PHE A 69 9.88 13.76 -16.15
N LYS A 70 9.03 14.76 -15.94
CA LYS A 70 9.10 15.62 -14.75
C LYS A 70 8.32 15.01 -13.59
N VAL A 71 8.88 15.13 -12.39
CA VAL A 71 8.20 14.86 -11.11
C VAL A 71 8.03 16.18 -10.40
N THR A 72 6.79 16.51 -10.03
CA THR A 72 6.41 17.76 -9.38
C THR A 72 5.80 17.50 -8.01
N SER A 73 6.04 18.40 -7.07
CA SER A 73 5.41 18.37 -5.75
C SER A 73 3.92 18.74 -5.85
N PRO A 74 3.00 17.92 -5.34
CA PRO A 74 1.58 18.28 -5.34
C PRO A 74 1.24 19.38 -4.31
N THR A 75 2.15 19.64 -3.37
CA THR A 75 1.96 20.64 -2.32
C THR A 75 2.07 22.07 -2.86
N ASP A 76 2.98 22.31 -3.82
CA ASP A 76 3.27 23.65 -4.33
C ASP A 76 3.54 23.69 -5.84
N GLU A 77 3.31 22.56 -6.55
CA GLU A 77 3.46 22.41 -8.00
C GLU A 77 4.90 22.66 -8.51
N SER A 78 5.88 22.73 -7.58
CA SER A 78 7.29 22.93 -7.94
C SER A 78 7.88 21.66 -8.58
N LEU A 79 8.81 21.86 -9.53
CA LEU A 79 9.58 20.78 -10.12
C LEU A 79 10.54 20.21 -9.08
N LEU A 80 10.42 18.92 -8.77
CA LEU A 80 11.35 18.20 -7.88
C LEU A 80 12.57 17.71 -8.65
N CYS A 81 12.37 16.99 -9.75
CA CYS A 81 13.46 16.52 -10.63
C CYS A 81 12.92 16.04 -11.97
N GLU A 82 13.83 15.66 -12.86
CA GLU A 82 13.52 14.90 -14.07
C GLU A 82 14.09 13.48 -13.96
N LEU A 83 13.28 12.49 -14.29
CA LEU A 83 13.66 11.08 -14.26
C LEU A 83 13.73 10.49 -15.66
N GLN A 84 14.58 9.48 -15.84
CA GLN A 84 14.62 8.67 -17.06
C GLN A 84 13.29 7.94 -17.27
N GLN A 85 12.78 7.93 -18.49
CA GLN A 85 11.54 7.29 -18.89
C GLN A 85 11.81 5.97 -19.62
N ALA A 86 11.49 4.86 -18.98
CA ALA A 86 11.60 3.54 -19.60
C ALA A 86 10.57 3.35 -20.73
N GLU A 87 11.04 2.74 -21.80
CA GLU A 87 10.24 2.27 -22.93
C GLU A 87 10.40 0.74 -23.09
N ALA A 88 9.83 0.16 -24.14
CA ALA A 88 9.83 -1.29 -24.35
C ALA A 88 11.24 -1.92 -24.41
N GLU A 89 12.23 -1.22 -24.97
CA GLU A 89 13.61 -1.69 -25.05
C GLU A 89 14.25 -1.81 -23.64
N ASP A 90 13.97 -0.85 -22.75
CA ASP A 90 14.46 -0.88 -21.37
C ASP A 90 13.82 -2.01 -20.57
N VAL A 91 12.52 -2.29 -20.82
CA VAL A 91 11.82 -3.43 -20.24
C VAL A 91 12.43 -4.75 -20.70
N GLU A 92 12.78 -4.90 -22.00
CA GLU A 92 13.47 -6.09 -22.51
C GLU A 92 14.80 -6.31 -21.78
N ILE A 93 15.62 -5.24 -21.61
CA ILE A 93 16.90 -5.31 -20.88
C ILE A 93 16.69 -5.71 -19.42
N ALA A 94 15.69 -5.13 -18.74
CA ALA A 94 15.34 -5.47 -17.36
C ALA A 94 14.87 -6.92 -17.22
N VAL A 95 14.06 -7.43 -18.16
CA VAL A 95 13.60 -8.83 -18.17
C VAL A 95 14.74 -9.79 -18.49
N GLN A 96 15.68 -9.42 -19.35
CA GLN A 96 16.89 -10.23 -19.57
C GLN A 96 17.74 -10.33 -18.30
N ALA A 97 17.99 -9.21 -17.61
CA ALA A 97 18.70 -9.20 -16.33
C ALA A 97 17.99 -10.06 -15.27
N ALA A 98 16.66 -9.91 -15.15
CA ALA A 98 15.84 -10.71 -14.24
C ALA A 98 15.87 -12.21 -14.59
N SER A 99 15.84 -12.56 -15.88
CA SER A 99 15.89 -13.95 -16.35
C SER A 99 17.23 -14.61 -16.04
N GLU A 100 18.33 -13.87 -16.18
CA GLU A 100 19.65 -14.37 -15.84
C GLU A 100 19.81 -14.56 -14.33
N ALA A 101 19.42 -13.56 -13.54
CA ALA A 101 19.43 -13.63 -12.08
C ALA A 101 18.57 -14.80 -11.54
N PHE A 102 17.44 -15.08 -12.17
CA PHE A 102 16.56 -16.17 -11.76
C PHE A 102 17.23 -17.53 -11.77
N LYS A 103 18.19 -17.77 -12.67
CA LYS A 103 18.89 -19.06 -12.77
C LYS A 103 19.62 -19.45 -11.49
N THR A 104 20.11 -18.49 -10.74
CA THR A 104 20.83 -18.69 -9.48
C THR A 104 19.98 -18.37 -8.27
N TRP A 105 19.20 -17.26 -8.31
CA TRP A 105 18.38 -16.80 -7.20
C TRP A 105 17.36 -17.85 -6.71
N ARG A 106 16.70 -18.55 -7.65
CA ARG A 106 15.73 -19.61 -7.31
C ARG A 106 16.31 -20.77 -6.50
N TYR A 107 17.61 -20.99 -6.60
CA TYR A 107 18.32 -22.07 -5.92
C TYR A 107 19.10 -21.59 -4.69
N LEU A 108 19.16 -20.28 -4.45
CA LEU A 108 19.75 -19.76 -3.21
C LEU A 108 18.95 -20.34 -2.03
N PRO A 109 19.62 -20.92 -1.02
CA PRO A 109 18.92 -21.45 0.15
C PRO A 109 17.93 -20.45 0.74
N PRO A 110 16.72 -20.89 1.14
CA PRO A 110 15.69 -19.96 1.62
C PRO A 110 16.15 -19.06 2.78
N ASN A 111 16.93 -19.63 3.73
CA ASN A 111 17.49 -18.86 4.84
C ASN A 111 18.46 -17.75 4.37
N GLU A 112 19.21 -17.96 3.29
CA GLU A 112 20.10 -16.94 2.74
C GLU A 112 19.29 -15.81 2.08
N ARG A 113 18.19 -16.14 1.36
CA ARG A 113 17.25 -15.11 0.87
C ARG A 113 16.65 -14.32 2.03
N GLY A 114 16.26 -15.02 3.11
CA GLY A 114 15.73 -14.39 4.31
C GLY A 114 16.71 -13.39 4.94
N LYS A 115 18.00 -13.74 5.06
CA LYS A 115 19.04 -12.82 5.57
C LYS A 115 19.15 -11.54 4.75
N LEU A 116 19.10 -11.64 3.42
CA LEU A 116 19.15 -10.48 2.53
C LEU A 116 17.92 -9.59 2.68
N LEU A 117 16.73 -10.18 2.81
CA LEU A 117 15.51 -9.41 3.06
C LEU A 117 15.50 -8.77 4.45
N TYR A 118 15.98 -9.45 5.50
CA TYR A 118 16.16 -8.84 6.82
C TYR A 118 17.12 -7.66 6.76
N LYS A 119 18.24 -7.80 6.03
CA LYS A 119 19.20 -6.70 5.87
C LYS A 119 18.57 -5.51 5.12
N LEU A 120 17.76 -5.76 4.09
CA LEU A 120 17.00 -4.71 3.43
C LEU A 120 16.05 -4.00 4.40
N ALA A 121 15.30 -4.75 5.19
CA ALA A 121 14.38 -4.18 6.19
C ALA A 121 15.12 -3.34 7.24
N GLU A 122 16.29 -3.78 7.70
CA GLU A 122 17.15 -3.00 8.62
C GLU A 122 17.59 -1.68 7.99
N LEU A 123 18.07 -1.70 6.75
CA LEU A 123 18.49 -0.49 6.03
C LEU A 123 17.30 0.47 5.79
N MET A 124 16.10 -0.06 5.49
CA MET A 124 14.89 0.76 5.39
C MET A 124 14.50 1.37 6.73
N ASP A 125 14.64 0.63 7.82
CA ASP A 125 14.35 1.11 9.18
C ASP A 125 15.35 2.19 9.63
N GLU A 126 16.66 2.01 9.36
CA GLU A 126 17.70 3.01 9.58
C GLU A 126 17.45 4.31 8.80
N ASN A 127 16.80 4.23 7.62
CA ASN A 127 16.44 5.35 6.77
C ASN A 127 14.95 5.75 6.88
N ARG A 128 14.24 5.31 7.92
CA ARG A 128 12.78 5.48 8.10
C ARG A 128 12.32 6.93 7.95
N ASP A 129 12.99 7.85 8.61
CA ASP A 129 12.62 9.27 8.57
C ASP A 129 12.83 9.88 7.18
N LEU A 130 13.92 9.52 6.50
CA LEU A 130 14.20 9.99 5.14
C LEU A 130 13.18 9.43 4.14
N LEU A 131 12.89 8.14 4.22
CA LEU A 131 11.88 7.49 3.36
C LEU A 131 10.50 8.13 3.54
N ALA A 132 10.08 8.41 4.78
CA ALA A 132 8.82 9.08 5.05
C ALA A 132 8.78 10.52 4.49
N LYS A 133 9.90 11.26 4.57
CA LYS A 133 10.00 12.59 3.98
C LYS A 133 9.92 12.54 2.46
N ILE A 134 10.61 11.60 1.81
CA ILE A 134 10.55 11.39 0.35
C ILE A 134 9.11 11.04 -0.07
N GLU A 135 8.47 10.12 0.63
CA GLU A 135 7.09 9.70 0.38
C GLU A 135 6.11 10.89 0.48
N SER A 136 6.23 11.72 1.55
CA SER A 136 5.41 12.92 1.70
C SER A 136 5.65 13.96 0.61
N LEU A 137 6.89 14.17 0.21
CA LEU A 137 7.25 15.15 -0.80
C LEU A 137 6.70 14.79 -2.18
N ASP A 138 6.83 13.53 -2.55
CA ASP A 138 6.49 12.98 -3.84
C ASP A 138 4.97 12.79 -4.03
N ASN A 139 4.31 12.31 -2.96
CA ASN A 139 2.88 12.00 -2.98
C ASN A 139 1.99 13.15 -2.50
N GLY A 140 2.50 14.04 -1.64
CA GLY A 140 1.69 15.10 -1.01
C GLY A 140 1.02 14.72 0.31
N LYS A 141 1.06 13.45 0.72
CA LYS A 141 0.47 12.97 1.98
C LYS A 141 1.11 13.59 3.20
N ALA A 142 0.34 13.76 4.26
CA ALA A 142 0.85 14.23 5.54
C ALA A 142 1.99 13.33 6.07
N LEU A 143 3.01 13.93 6.69
CA LEU A 143 4.21 13.20 7.12
C LEU A 143 3.90 12.07 8.12
N HIS A 144 2.86 12.18 8.95
CA HIS A 144 2.47 11.10 9.85
C HIS A 144 1.93 9.88 9.10
N CYS A 145 1.20 10.08 7.99
CA CYS A 145 0.76 8.99 7.11
C CYS A 145 1.96 8.28 6.49
N ALA A 146 2.94 9.03 5.96
CA ALA A 146 4.14 8.45 5.38
C ALA A 146 4.99 7.68 6.42
N LYS A 147 5.09 8.17 7.64
CA LYS A 147 5.76 7.45 8.75
C LYS A 147 5.06 6.14 9.10
N PHE A 148 3.73 6.13 9.08
CA PHE A 148 2.93 4.92 9.27
C PHE A 148 3.18 3.93 8.14
N ASP A 149 3.15 4.37 6.88
CA ASP A 149 3.39 3.54 5.71
C ASP A 149 4.78 2.87 5.77
N VAL A 150 5.83 3.65 6.03
CA VAL A 150 7.21 3.10 6.15
C VAL A 150 7.31 2.09 7.28
N GLY A 151 6.57 2.29 8.39
CA GLY A 151 6.49 1.31 9.48
C GLY A 151 5.97 -0.04 8.99
N ILE A 152 4.82 -0.04 8.32
CA ILE A 152 4.23 -1.26 7.76
C ILE A 152 5.15 -1.90 6.72
N VAL A 153 5.81 -1.11 5.87
CA VAL A 153 6.77 -1.59 4.86
C VAL A 153 7.89 -2.40 5.50
N VAL A 154 8.54 -1.84 6.54
CA VAL A 154 9.64 -2.50 7.24
C VAL A 154 9.18 -3.80 7.88
N ASP A 155 8.04 -3.77 8.57
CA ASP A 155 7.48 -4.95 9.24
C ASP A 155 7.05 -6.02 8.24
N TYR A 156 6.52 -5.62 7.08
CA TYR A 156 6.14 -6.57 6.03
C TYR A 156 7.35 -7.24 5.36
N ILE A 157 8.42 -6.49 5.08
CA ILE A 157 9.65 -7.08 4.54
C ILE A 157 10.27 -8.05 5.57
N ARG A 158 10.26 -7.72 6.89
CA ARG A 158 10.67 -8.62 7.97
C ARG A 158 9.81 -9.89 8.01
N PHE A 159 8.49 -9.76 7.87
CA PHE A 159 7.58 -10.90 7.79
C PHE A 159 7.92 -11.81 6.62
N CYS A 160 8.11 -11.25 5.41
CA CYS A 160 8.50 -12.01 4.23
C CYS A 160 9.87 -12.68 4.39
N ALA A 161 10.84 -11.99 4.99
CA ALA A 161 12.15 -12.55 5.30
C ALA A 161 12.06 -13.78 6.21
N GLY A 162 11.24 -13.69 7.26
CA GLY A 162 10.99 -14.79 8.19
C GLY A 162 10.19 -15.96 7.61
N TYR A 163 9.58 -15.77 6.45
CA TYR A 163 8.75 -16.80 5.81
C TYR A 163 9.45 -17.53 4.64
N CYS A 164 10.65 -17.13 4.25
CA CYS A 164 11.38 -17.71 3.11
C CYS A 164 11.52 -19.24 3.17
N ASP A 165 11.70 -19.80 4.35
CA ASP A 165 11.90 -21.25 4.60
C ASP A 165 10.62 -21.99 5.02
N LYS A 166 9.45 -21.36 4.88
CA LYS A 166 8.16 -21.92 5.32
C LYS A 166 7.16 -22.13 4.18
N VAL A 167 7.65 -22.08 2.93
CA VAL A 167 6.84 -22.30 1.74
C VAL A 167 6.86 -23.79 1.38
N ASP A 168 6.03 -24.58 2.06
CA ASP A 168 6.06 -26.03 2.04
C ASP A 168 5.12 -26.64 1.01
N GLY A 169 5.45 -27.89 0.61
CA GLY A 169 4.55 -28.81 -0.08
C GLY A 169 3.87 -29.77 0.89
N ARG A 170 3.26 -30.81 0.33
CA ARG A 170 2.56 -31.85 1.11
C ARG A 170 3.05 -33.23 0.70
N THR A 171 3.18 -34.14 1.65
CA THR A 171 3.24 -35.58 1.39
C THR A 171 1.80 -36.11 1.33
N ILE A 172 1.48 -36.85 0.26
CA ILE A 172 0.11 -37.32 -0.02
C ILE A 172 0.13 -38.85 0.01
N THR A 173 -0.65 -39.44 0.91
CA THR A 173 -0.84 -40.91 0.93
C THR A 173 -1.81 -41.30 -0.17
N THR A 174 -1.35 -42.01 -1.17
CA THR A 174 -2.15 -42.49 -2.30
C THR A 174 -2.35 -44.00 -2.26
N ASP A 175 -1.24 -44.76 -2.27
CA ASP A 175 -1.19 -46.21 -2.26
C ASP A 175 0.15 -46.71 -1.71
N THR A 176 0.36 -47.99 -1.65
CA THR A 176 1.59 -48.60 -1.10
C THR A 176 2.74 -48.69 -2.08
N GLU A 177 2.47 -48.48 -3.39
CA GLU A 177 3.48 -48.61 -4.44
C GLU A 177 4.15 -47.30 -4.82
N HIS A 178 3.60 -46.16 -4.33
CA HIS A 178 4.09 -44.85 -4.73
C HIS A 178 4.42 -43.98 -3.54
N PHE A 179 5.49 -43.17 -3.67
CA PHE A 179 5.78 -42.01 -2.85
C PHE A 179 5.32 -40.74 -3.59
N THR A 180 4.33 -40.08 -3.04
CA THR A 180 3.69 -38.91 -3.68
C THR A 180 3.84 -37.68 -2.80
N PHE A 181 4.36 -36.60 -3.40
CA PHE A 181 4.50 -35.31 -2.71
C PHE A 181 4.32 -34.13 -3.68
N THR A 182 4.03 -32.98 -3.12
CA THR A 182 4.03 -31.71 -3.86
C THR A 182 5.20 -30.83 -3.47
N ARG A 183 5.59 -29.94 -4.36
CA ARG A 183 6.54 -28.86 -4.11
C ARG A 183 5.93 -27.52 -4.55
N LYS A 184 6.17 -26.46 -3.78
CA LYS A 184 5.95 -25.09 -4.23
C LYS A 184 7.21 -24.60 -4.94
N GLU A 185 7.08 -24.14 -6.15
CA GLU A 185 8.18 -23.62 -6.97
C GLU A 185 7.91 -22.18 -7.40
N PRO A 186 8.95 -21.31 -7.48
CA PRO A 186 8.80 -19.97 -8.02
C PRO A 186 8.29 -19.99 -9.46
N LEU A 187 7.55 -18.94 -9.84
CA LEU A 187 7.01 -18.78 -11.19
C LEU A 187 8.07 -18.40 -12.22
N GLY A 188 9.05 -17.56 -11.82
CA GLY A 188 10.09 -17.06 -12.70
C GLY A 188 10.24 -15.53 -12.60
N VAL A 189 10.33 -14.86 -13.74
CA VAL A 189 10.31 -13.40 -13.81
C VAL A 189 8.87 -12.91 -13.58
N CYS A 190 8.68 -12.06 -12.60
CA CYS A 190 7.41 -11.42 -12.29
C CYS A 190 7.44 -9.95 -12.73
N GLY A 191 6.34 -9.47 -13.29
CA GLY A 191 6.08 -8.05 -13.52
C GLY A 191 5.23 -7.46 -12.40
N ALA A 192 5.48 -6.21 -12.03
CA ALA A 192 4.61 -5.47 -11.12
C ALA A 192 4.38 -4.04 -11.63
N ILE A 193 3.16 -3.53 -11.45
CA ILE A 193 2.78 -2.15 -11.74
C ILE A 193 2.09 -1.61 -10.51
N THR A 194 2.67 -0.59 -9.88
CA THR A 194 2.20 -0.03 -8.61
C THR A 194 1.56 1.34 -8.79
N PRO A 195 0.59 1.69 -7.93
CA PRO A 195 -0.14 2.95 -7.96
C PRO A 195 0.66 4.09 -7.32
N TRP A 196 0.09 5.28 -7.36
CA TRP A 196 0.70 6.50 -6.85
C TRP A 196 0.33 6.83 -5.39
N ASN A 197 -0.75 6.26 -4.84
CA ASN A 197 -1.27 6.63 -3.53
C ASN A 197 -0.47 6.08 -2.32
N PHE A 198 0.11 4.88 -2.46
CA PHE A 198 0.99 4.26 -1.47
C PHE A 198 2.25 3.69 -2.14
N PRO A 199 3.13 4.55 -2.68
CA PRO A 199 4.24 4.13 -3.54
C PRO A 199 5.10 3.04 -2.91
N LEU A 200 5.64 3.30 -1.72
CA LEU A 200 6.57 2.40 -1.05
C LEU A 200 5.87 1.17 -0.46
N LEU A 201 4.65 1.34 0.05
CA LEU A 201 3.88 0.23 0.61
C LEU A 201 3.53 -0.80 -0.49
N MET A 202 3.02 -0.32 -1.63
CA MET A 202 2.69 -1.18 -2.76
C MET A 202 3.94 -1.81 -3.40
N PHE A 203 5.07 -1.12 -3.38
CA PHE A 203 6.35 -1.69 -3.76
C PHE A 203 6.70 -2.90 -2.88
N ALA A 204 6.66 -2.74 -1.57
CA ALA A 204 6.99 -3.79 -0.61
C ALA A 204 6.05 -5.00 -0.72
N TRP A 205 4.75 -4.77 -0.92
CA TRP A 205 3.77 -5.84 -1.07
C TRP A 205 4.01 -6.71 -2.31
N LYS A 206 4.65 -6.16 -3.35
CA LYS A 206 5.00 -6.92 -4.55
C LYS A 206 6.35 -7.62 -4.42
N ILE A 207 7.38 -6.91 -3.93
CA ILE A 207 8.73 -7.50 -3.89
C ILE A 207 8.90 -8.52 -2.76
N GLY A 208 8.29 -8.28 -1.58
CA GLY A 208 8.45 -9.14 -0.41
C GLY A 208 8.17 -10.62 -0.70
N PRO A 209 6.93 -11.00 -1.04
CA PRO A 209 6.58 -12.40 -1.31
C PRO A 209 7.25 -12.95 -2.58
N ALA A 210 7.46 -12.11 -3.62
CA ALA A 210 8.14 -12.54 -4.84
C ALA A 210 9.57 -13.00 -4.55
N LEU A 211 10.34 -12.21 -3.81
CA LEU A 211 11.73 -12.53 -3.49
C LEU A 211 11.84 -13.66 -2.48
N ALA A 212 10.99 -13.67 -1.46
CA ALA A 212 10.97 -14.72 -0.46
C ALA A 212 10.75 -16.11 -1.09
N THR A 213 9.93 -16.19 -2.13
CA THR A 213 9.64 -17.43 -2.85
C THR A 213 10.63 -17.74 -3.97
N GLY A 214 11.65 -16.89 -4.20
CA GLY A 214 12.72 -17.13 -5.17
C GLY A 214 12.43 -16.64 -6.59
N ASN A 215 11.45 -15.76 -6.79
CA ASN A 215 11.21 -15.08 -8.05
C ASN A 215 12.11 -13.85 -8.22
N THR A 216 12.22 -13.37 -9.46
CA THR A 216 12.83 -12.08 -9.79
C THR A 216 11.77 -11.09 -10.27
N MET A 217 12.04 -9.79 -10.19
CA MET A 217 11.03 -8.75 -10.39
C MET A 217 11.47 -7.68 -11.39
N VAL A 218 10.54 -7.31 -12.28
CA VAL A 218 10.58 -6.07 -13.06
C VAL A 218 9.37 -5.23 -12.64
N LEU A 219 9.62 -4.11 -11.97
CA LEU A 219 8.59 -3.27 -11.37
C LEU A 219 8.55 -1.90 -12.04
N LYS A 220 7.33 -1.48 -12.44
CA LYS A 220 7.04 -0.13 -12.87
C LYS A 220 6.32 0.64 -11.77
N PRO A 221 6.96 1.64 -11.11
CA PRO A 221 6.26 2.54 -10.20
C PRO A 221 5.33 3.48 -10.97
N ALA A 222 4.39 4.10 -10.27
CA ALA A 222 3.62 5.20 -10.85
C ALA A 222 4.55 6.36 -11.24
N SER A 223 4.27 6.99 -12.40
CA SER A 223 5.08 8.12 -12.86
C SER A 223 4.92 9.37 -11.98
N ALA A 224 3.79 9.49 -11.28
CA ALA A 224 3.54 10.61 -10.38
C ALA A 224 4.37 10.53 -9.09
N THR A 225 4.65 9.32 -8.58
CA THR A 225 5.26 9.13 -7.25
C THR A 225 6.35 8.03 -7.26
N PRO A 226 7.45 8.20 -8.01
CA PRO A 226 8.46 7.17 -8.16
C PRO A 226 9.65 7.31 -7.21
N LEU A 227 9.78 8.42 -6.47
CA LEU A 227 11.04 8.80 -5.81
C LEU A 227 11.44 7.85 -4.69
N SER A 228 10.51 7.49 -3.80
CA SER A 228 10.79 6.56 -2.69
C SER A 228 11.20 5.18 -3.20
N ASN A 229 10.55 4.68 -4.28
CA ASN A 229 10.90 3.40 -4.90
C ASN A 229 12.31 3.40 -5.48
N LEU A 230 12.72 4.49 -6.16
CA LEU A 230 14.08 4.62 -6.69
C LEU A 230 15.11 4.79 -5.57
N PHE A 231 14.77 5.51 -4.49
CA PHE A 231 15.68 5.63 -3.36
C PHE A 231 15.94 4.27 -2.70
N VAL A 232 14.89 3.45 -2.50
CA VAL A 232 15.02 2.09 -1.94
C VAL A 232 15.90 1.19 -2.81
N CYS A 233 16.02 1.43 -4.11
CA CYS A 233 16.94 0.69 -4.96
C CYS A 233 18.41 0.85 -4.53
N THR A 234 18.80 1.96 -3.90
CA THR A 234 20.13 2.11 -3.29
C THR A 234 20.33 1.16 -2.12
N LEU A 235 19.30 1.01 -1.30
CA LEU A 235 19.29 0.12 -0.12
C LEU A 235 19.27 -1.36 -0.55
N ILE A 236 18.59 -1.70 -1.65
CA ILE A 236 18.59 -3.04 -2.25
C ILE A 236 20.01 -3.46 -2.64
N LYS A 237 20.75 -2.56 -3.30
CA LYS A 237 22.15 -2.78 -3.66
C LYS A 237 23.03 -2.92 -2.41
N GLU A 238 22.84 -2.06 -1.40
CA GLU A 238 23.57 -2.08 -0.13
C GLU A 238 23.28 -3.35 0.69
N ALA A 239 22.04 -3.84 0.67
CA ALA A 239 21.64 -5.09 1.32
C ALA A 239 22.33 -6.32 0.72
N GLY A 240 22.95 -6.19 -0.46
CA GLY A 240 23.62 -7.27 -1.16
C GLY A 240 22.69 -8.19 -1.95
N ILE A 241 21.46 -7.75 -2.23
CA ILE A 241 20.55 -8.50 -3.13
C ILE A 241 21.22 -8.56 -4.51
N PRO A 242 21.35 -9.78 -5.12
CA PRO A 242 22.10 -9.95 -6.35
C PRO A 242 21.58 -9.11 -7.52
N ALA A 243 22.46 -8.70 -8.40
CA ALA A 243 22.14 -7.92 -9.58
C ALA A 243 21.09 -8.64 -10.45
N GLY A 244 20.10 -7.90 -10.95
CA GLY A 244 19.00 -8.42 -11.77
C GLY A 244 17.84 -9.05 -11.00
N VAL A 245 17.98 -9.33 -9.70
CA VAL A 245 16.86 -9.90 -8.89
C VAL A 245 15.69 -8.92 -8.81
N ILE A 246 15.97 -7.63 -8.65
CA ILE A 246 14.99 -6.53 -8.70
C ILE A 246 15.43 -5.54 -9.77
N ASN A 247 14.49 -5.13 -10.61
CA ASN A 247 14.68 -4.07 -11.60
C ASN A 247 13.48 -3.12 -11.51
N VAL A 248 13.75 -1.82 -11.45
CA VAL A 248 12.73 -0.77 -11.33
C VAL A 248 12.83 0.18 -12.51
N VAL A 249 11.76 0.23 -13.29
CA VAL A 249 11.71 0.92 -14.59
C VAL A 249 10.57 1.94 -14.62
N PRO A 250 10.78 3.17 -14.07
CA PRO A 250 9.78 4.23 -14.16
C PRO A 250 9.51 4.58 -15.62
N GLY A 251 8.23 4.75 -15.97
CA GLY A 251 7.82 5.03 -17.33
C GLY A 251 6.30 5.08 -17.48
N SER A 252 5.85 5.39 -18.69
CA SER A 252 4.41 5.52 -18.99
C SER A 252 3.67 4.18 -18.93
N GLY A 253 2.35 4.24 -18.70
CA GLY A 253 1.49 3.05 -18.79
C GLY A 253 1.49 2.43 -20.19
N ARG A 254 1.45 3.28 -21.22
CA ARG A 254 1.39 2.84 -22.65
C ARG A 254 2.72 2.25 -23.14
N GLY A 255 3.85 2.86 -22.77
CA GLY A 255 5.18 2.38 -23.18
C GLY A 255 5.63 1.23 -22.30
N CYS A 256 6.11 1.55 -21.11
CA CYS A 256 6.69 0.61 -20.17
C CYS A 256 5.65 -0.39 -19.62
N GLY A 257 4.44 0.08 -19.23
CA GLY A 257 3.39 -0.79 -18.66
C GLY A 257 2.97 -1.89 -19.64
N ASN A 258 2.59 -1.54 -20.86
CA ASN A 258 2.20 -2.54 -21.87
C ASN A 258 3.34 -3.49 -22.22
N ALA A 259 4.57 -3.00 -22.29
CA ALA A 259 5.72 -3.86 -22.53
C ALA A 259 5.88 -4.95 -21.44
N ILE A 260 5.63 -4.62 -20.16
CA ILE A 260 5.59 -5.60 -19.06
C ILE A 260 4.44 -6.60 -19.24
N LEU A 261 3.23 -6.12 -19.57
CA LEU A 261 2.06 -6.97 -19.72
C LEU A 261 2.22 -8.00 -20.85
N GLN A 262 2.79 -7.56 -21.97
CA GLN A 262 2.90 -8.36 -23.19
C GLN A 262 4.17 -9.24 -23.22
N HIS A 263 5.17 -8.98 -22.35
CA HIS A 263 6.46 -9.65 -22.43
C HIS A 263 6.39 -11.18 -22.21
N PRO A 264 6.85 -12.03 -23.14
CA PRO A 264 6.63 -13.49 -23.08
C PRO A 264 7.38 -14.21 -21.95
N LYS A 265 8.50 -13.65 -21.46
CA LYS A 265 9.27 -14.22 -20.35
C LYS A 265 8.71 -13.86 -18.98
N ILE A 266 7.86 -12.83 -18.86
CA ILE A 266 7.16 -12.52 -17.62
C ILE A 266 6.04 -13.55 -17.42
N LYS A 267 6.05 -14.25 -16.28
CA LYS A 267 5.13 -15.35 -15.95
C LYS A 267 3.97 -14.95 -15.07
N LYS A 268 4.11 -13.85 -14.38
CA LYS A 268 3.10 -13.27 -13.50
C LYS A 268 3.12 -11.74 -13.60
N VAL A 269 1.94 -11.14 -13.51
CA VAL A 269 1.78 -9.69 -13.30
C VAL A 269 1.01 -9.46 -12.01
N ALA A 270 1.54 -8.60 -11.15
CA ALA A 270 0.84 -8.03 -10.00
C ALA A 270 0.52 -6.57 -10.31
N PHE A 271 -0.75 -6.20 -10.21
CA PHE A 271 -1.22 -4.86 -10.50
C PHE A 271 -2.04 -4.32 -9.34
N THR A 272 -1.76 -3.09 -8.94
CA THR A 272 -2.61 -2.29 -8.07
C THR A 272 -2.93 -0.97 -8.77
N GLY A 273 -4.22 -0.61 -8.84
CA GLY A 273 -4.68 0.62 -9.49
C GLY A 273 -6.18 0.61 -9.79
N SER A 274 -6.62 1.40 -10.78
CA SER A 274 -8.04 1.51 -11.10
C SER A 274 -8.63 0.24 -11.70
N THR A 275 -9.91 -0.01 -11.43
CA THR A 275 -10.65 -1.18 -11.96
C THR A 275 -10.64 -1.23 -13.49
N GLY A 276 -10.76 -0.08 -14.17
CA GLY A 276 -10.70 -0.02 -15.64
C GLY A 276 -9.37 -0.49 -16.22
N VAL A 277 -8.25 -0.09 -15.59
CA VAL A 277 -6.91 -0.55 -15.98
C VAL A 277 -6.72 -2.02 -15.60
N GLY A 278 -7.23 -2.46 -14.44
CA GLY A 278 -7.19 -3.88 -14.04
C GLY A 278 -7.85 -4.81 -15.06
N LYS A 279 -9.01 -4.43 -15.61
CA LYS A 279 -9.66 -5.16 -16.72
C LYS A 279 -8.78 -5.22 -17.97
N THR A 280 -8.02 -4.17 -18.24
CA THR A 280 -7.04 -4.15 -19.36
C THR A 280 -5.87 -5.09 -19.07
N VAL A 281 -5.31 -5.07 -17.84
CA VAL A 281 -4.24 -5.98 -17.41
C VAL A 281 -4.66 -7.44 -17.58
N MET A 282 -5.88 -7.81 -17.15
CA MET A 282 -6.41 -9.17 -17.35
C MET A 282 -6.44 -9.56 -18.83
N ARG A 283 -6.92 -8.67 -19.69
CA ARG A 283 -7.05 -8.90 -21.13
C ARG A 283 -5.70 -9.15 -21.78
N GLU A 284 -4.73 -8.27 -21.53
CA GLU A 284 -3.38 -8.38 -22.08
C GLU A 284 -2.64 -9.64 -21.56
N CYS A 285 -2.79 -9.96 -20.29
CA CYS A 285 -2.14 -11.12 -19.70
C CYS A 285 -2.77 -12.46 -20.15
N ALA A 286 -4.04 -12.46 -20.57
CA ALA A 286 -4.72 -13.65 -21.07
C ALA A 286 -4.07 -14.21 -22.35
N GLU A 287 -3.53 -13.34 -23.23
CA GLU A 287 -2.85 -13.74 -24.48
C GLU A 287 -1.69 -14.73 -24.27
N SER A 288 -1.08 -14.72 -23.09
CA SER A 288 0.04 -15.63 -22.76
C SER A 288 -0.20 -16.41 -21.47
N ILE A 289 -1.45 -16.45 -20.99
CA ILE A 289 -1.89 -17.21 -19.81
C ILE A 289 -1.02 -16.89 -18.58
N LYS A 290 -0.67 -15.61 -18.40
CA LYS A 290 0.10 -15.18 -17.22
C LYS A 290 -0.75 -15.30 -15.97
N LYS A 291 -0.12 -15.68 -14.85
CA LYS A 291 -0.75 -15.54 -13.54
C LYS A 291 -0.94 -14.05 -13.22
N VAL A 292 -2.15 -13.67 -12.81
CA VAL A 292 -2.49 -12.27 -12.51
C VAL A 292 -2.99 -12.16 -11.08
N THR A 293 -2.55 -11.13 -10.36
CA THR A 293 -3.20 -10.64 -9.14
C THR A 293 -3.53 -9.17 -9.31
N LEU A 294 -4.73 -8.81 -8.90
CA LEU A 294 -5.29 -7.47 -9.03
C LEU A 294 -5.75 -6.99 -7.66
N GLU A 295 -5.30 -5.83 -7.27
CA GLU A 295 -5.83 -5.05 -6.16
C GLU A 295 -6.35 -3.74 -6.75
N LEU A 296 -7.67 -3.54 -6.69
CA LEU A 296 -8.36 -2.51 -7.47
C LEU A 296 -9.16 -1.58 -6.54
N GLY A 297 -10.03 -0.77 -7.14
CA GLY A 297 -10.83 0.20 -6.44
C GLY A 297 -11.84 -0.38 -5.45
N GLY A 298 -12.37 0.49 -4.60
CA GLY A 298 -13.38 0.15 -3.61
C GLY A 298 -14.42 1.25 -3.41
N LYS A 299 -15.53 0.87 -2.80
CA LYS A 299 -16.55 1.79 -2.28
C LYS A 299 -17.02 1.25 -0.93
N SER A 300 -16.09 1.16 0.00
CA SER A 300 -16.24 0.39 1.24
C SER A 300 -17.27 1.01 2.16
N PRO A 301 -18.19 0.20 2.75
CA PRO A 301 -19.15 0.67 3.72
C PRO A 301 -18.54 0.74 5.13
N ASN A 302 -18.93 1.75 5.90
CA ASN A 302 -18.80 1.81 7.35
C ASN A 302 -20.20 1.77 7.95
N MET A 303 -20.51 0.80 8.81
CA MET A 303 -21.83 0.62 9.42
C MET A 303 -21.76 1.00 10.89
N VAL A 304 -22.49 2.06 11.26
CA VAL A 304 -22.46 2.67 12.60
C VAL A 304 -23.80 2.43 13.30
N PHE A 305 -23.76 1.69 14.41
CA PHE A 305 -24.91 1.39 15.24
C PHE A 305 -24.97 2.33 16.44
N LYS A 306 -26.19 2.60 16.94
CA LYS A 306 -26.41 3.55 18.04
C LYS A 306 -25.79 3.14 19.39
N ASP A 307 -25.42 1.89 19.54
CA ASP A 307 -24.73 1.34 20.70
C ASP A 307 -23.21 1.50 20.64
N CYS A 308 -22.66 2.17 19.64
CA CYS A 308 -21.22 2.38 19.50
C CYS A 308 -20.69 3.45 20.48
N ASP A 309 -19.40 3.38 20.78
CA ASP A 309 -18.66 4.50 21.38
C ASP A 309 -18.50 5.59 20.32
N ILE A 310 -19.27 6.68 20.44
CA ILE A 310 -19.35 7.75 19.42
C ILE A 310 -17.97 8.33 19.11
N LYS A 311 -17.18 8.68 20.14
CA LYS A 311 -15.87 9.33 19.94
C LYS A 311 -14.88 8.43 19.22
N LYS A 312 -14.77 7.18 19.64
CA LYS A 312 -13.89 6.20 18.95
C LYS A 312 -14.37 5.92 17.55
N THR A 313 -15.68 5.80 17.36
CA THR A 313 -16.27 5.57 16.04
C THR A 313 -15.96 6.73 15.09
N ILE A 314 -16.13 7.99 15.52
CA ILE A 314 -15.79 9.16 14.71
C ILE A 314 -14.31 9.15 14.34
N GLN A 315 -13.39 8.83 15.25
CA GLN A 315 -11.95 8.71 14.95
C GLN A 315 -11.68 7.61 13.91
N ASN A 316 -12.36 6.47 14.02
CA ASN A 316 -12.26 5.40 13.03
C ASN A 316 -12.82 5.81 11.66
N LEU A 317 -13.93 6.54 11.62
CA LEU A 317 -14.48 7.08 10.37
C LEU A 317 -13.51 8.09 9.72
N ILE A 318 -12.91 8.97 10.52
CA ILE A 318 -11.91 9.93 10.04
C ILE A 318 -10.69 9.18 9.46
N THR A 319 -10.18 8.18 10.18
CA THR A 319 -9.11 7.31 9.68
C THR A 319 -9.55 6.53 8.45
N GLY A 320 -10.81 6.12 8.38
CA GLY A 320 -11.37 5.35 7.28
C GLY A 320 -11.48 6.11 5.97
N ILE A 321 -11.75 7.44 6.01
CA ILE A 321 -12.00 8.21 4.78
C ILE A 321 -11.04 9.37 4.56
N PHE A 322 -10.53 10.04 5.60
CA PHE A 322 -9.69 11.22 5.42
C PHE A 322 -8.19 10.95 5.57
N PHE A 323 -7.79 9.75 6.06
CA PHE A 323 -6.40 9.30 6.01
C PHE A 323 -5.90 9.34 4.57
N ASN A 324 -4.66 9.78 4.39
CA ASN A 324 -4.04 9.92 3.06
C ASN A 324 -4.88 10.74 2.05
N GLY A 325 -5.61 11.78 2.53
CA GLY A 325 -6.46 12.59 1.66
C GLY A 325 -7.61 11.83 0.98
N GLY A 326 -8.02 10.69 1.53
CA GLY A 326 -9.04 9.82 0.95
C GLY A 326 -8.58 9.02 -0.27
N GLU A 327 -7.31 9.11 -0.64
CA GLU A 327 -6.68 8.40 -1.76
C GLU A 327 -6.32 6.96 -1.35
N VAL A 328 -7.32 6.22 -0.86
CA VAL A 328 -7.20 4.89 -0.27
C VAL A 328 -8.18 3.94 -0.93
N CYS A 329 -7.69 2.84 -1.50
CA CYS A 329 -8.55 1.86 -2.18
C CYS A 329 -9.65 1.28 -1.29
N CYS A 330 -9.38 1.10 0.00
CA CYS A 330 -10.36 0.63 0.98
C CYS A 330 -11.03 1.76 1.77
N ALA A 331 -10.97 3.03 1.30
CA ALA A 331 -11.61 4.14 1.98
C ALA A 331 -13.08 3.86 2.31
N GLY A 332 -13.45 4.02 3.58
CA GLY A 332 -14.81 3.82 4.09
C GLY A 332 -15.74 4.98 3.73
N SER A 333 -15.88 5.23 2.43
CA SER A 333 -16.53 6.43 1.89
C SER A 333 -18.06 6.41 1.94
N ARG A 334 -18.68 5.21 2.11
CA ARG A 334 -20.12 5.07 2.37
C ARG A 334 -20.32 4.82 3.87
N ILE A 335 -20.82 5.81 4.57
CA ILE A 335 -21.05 5.74 6.01
C ILE A 335 -22.55 5.53 6.25
N TYR A 336 -22.92 4.32 6.65
CA TYR A 336 -24.30 3.98 7.04
C TYR A 336 -24.46 4.21 8.52
N ILE A 337 -25.42 5.07 8.93
CA ILE A 337 -25.67 5.43 10.33
C ILE A 337 -27.08 4.98 10.71
N GLU A 338 -27.21 4.26 11.83
CA GLU A 338 -28.52 3.84 12.35
C GLU A 338 -29.39 5.06 12.69
N ALA A 339 -30.56 5.17 12.06
CA ALA A 339 -31.51 6.28 12.21
C ALA A 339 -32.84 5.83 12.83
N THR A 340 -32.77 4.90 13.81
CA THR A 340 -33.93 4.48 14.62
C THR A 340 -34.26 5.48 15.73
N ASP A 341 -33.32 6.37 16.08
CA ASP A 341 -33.46 7.48 17.01
C ASP A 341 -32.97 8.76 16.32
N GLU A 342 -33.88 9.65 15.97
CA GLU A 342 -33.59 10.89 15.23
C GLU A 342 -32.67 11.84 16.01
N LYS A 343 -32.85 11.93 17.33
CA LYS A 343 -31.99 12.78 18.16
C LYS A 343 -30.55 12.28 18.16
N TRP A 344 -30.36 10.99 18.39
CA TRP A 344 -29.03 10.36 18.38
C TRP A 344 -28.34 10.53 17.01
N TYR A 345 -29.09 10.31 15.91
CA TYR A 345 -28.59 10.49 14.56
C TYR A 345 -28.07 11.91 14.31
N ASN A 346 -28.85 12.93 14.69
CA ASN A 346 -28.48 14.32 14.52
C ASN A 346 -27.32 14.73 15.43
N ASP A 347 -27.29 14.27 16.68
CA ASP A 347 -26.19 14.52 17.61
C ASP A 347 -24.88 13.90 17.08
N PHE A 348 -24.92 12.68 16.53
CA PHE A 348 -23.78 12.02 15.90
C PHE A 348 -23.26 12.82 14.69
N LEU A 349 -24.13 13.25 13.79
CA LEU A 349 -23.76 14.06 12.63
C LEU A 349 -23.10 15.37 13.07
N GLN A 350 -23.60 16.01 14.11
CA GLN A 350 -23.03 17.26 14.62
C GLN A 350 -21.62 17.04 15.19
N GLU A 351 -21.40 16.03 16.01
CA GLU A 351 -20.08 15.70 16.58
C GLU A 351 -19.09 15.29 15.49
N PHE A 352 -19.55 14.54 14.48
CA PHE A 352 -18.74 14.17 13.34
C PHE A 352 -18.30 15.40 12.53
N LYS A 353 -19.24 16.31 12.24
CA LYS A 353 -18.96 17.59 11.58
C LYS A 353 -17.90 18.39 12.33
N GLU A 354 -18.13 18.65 13.63
CA GLU A 354 -17.22 19.44 14.45
C GLU A 354 -15.81 18.83 14.50
N THR A 355 -15.72 17.50 14.57
CA THR A 355 -14.41 16.82 14.60
C THR A 355 -13.68 16.96 13.27
N VAL A 356 -14.38 16.84 12.15
CA VAL A 356 -13.80 16.96 10.80
C VAL A 356 -13.37 18.40 10.50
N GLU A 357 -14.14 19.39 10.91
CA GLU A 357 -13.80 20.82 10.73
C GLU A 357 -12.52 21.23 11.51
N ASN A 358 -12.15 20.50 12.55
CA ASN A 358 -10.94 20.73 13.31
C ASN A 358 -9.69 20.05 12.71
N LEU A 359 -9.80 19.30 11.62
CA LEU A 359 -8.64 18.69 10.95
C LEU A 359 -7.80 19.79 10.29
N LYS A 360 -6.51 19.83 10.60
CA LYS A 360 -5.57 20.76 9.94
C LYS A 360 -5.18 20.20 8.57
N ILE A 361 -5.46 20.98 7.53
CA ILE A 361 -5.09 20.68 6.14
C ILE A 361 -4.00 21.67 5.72
N GLY A 362 -2.95 21.18 5.05
CA GLY A 362 -1.87 22.06 4.62
C GLY A 362 -0.59 21.32 4.22
N ASN A 363 0.53 22.06 4.29
CA ASN A 363 1.83 21.51 3.90
C ASN A 363 2.19 20.30 4.79
N PRO A 364 2.51 19.13 4.18
CA PRO A 364 2.73 17.88 4.90
C PRO A 364 3.88 17.93 5.93
N PHE A 365 4.80 18.90 5.80
CA PHE A 365 5.93 19.07 6.71
C PHE A 365 5.64 20.01 7.89
N GLU A 366 4.46 20.63 7.95
CA GLU A 366 4.03 21.41 9.10
C GLU A 366 3.52 20.52 10.24
N GLU A 367 3.78 20.93 11.46
CA GLU A 367 3.33 20.22 12.66
C GLU A 367 1.80 20.21 12.76
N GLY A 368 1.23 19.06 13.10
CA GLY A 368 -0.20 18.88 13.32
C GLY A 368 -1.05 18.78 12.05
N VAL A 369 -0.46 18.83 10.85
CA VAL A 369 -1.20 18.61 9.61
C VAL A 369 -1.68 17.16 9.55
N TYR A 370 -3.00 17.00 9.40
CA TYR A 370 -3.65 15.71 9.26
C TYR A 370 -3.76 15.27 7.80
N GLN A 371 -4.13 16.18 6.90
CA GLN A 371 -4.31 15.92 5.49
C GLN A 371 -3.42 16.85 4.65
N GLY A 372 -2.68 16.27 3.70
CA GLY A 372 -1.89 16.98 2.70
C GLY A 372 -2.68 17.28 1.42
N ALA A 373 -1.95 17.48 0.32
CA ALA A 373 -2.51 17.69 -1.01
C ALA A 373 -2.95 16.36 -1.65
N GLN A 374 -3.86 16.43 -2.64
CA GLN A 374 -4.12 15.32 -3.56
C GLN A 374 -2.89 15.10 -4.43
N SER A 375 -2.59 13.85 -4.77
CA SER A 375 -1.28 13.49 -5.36
C SER A 375 -1.07 13.98 -6.78
N THR A 376 -2.13 14.20 -7.55
CA THR A 376 -2.03 14.63 -8.96
C THR A 376 -3.08 15.68 -9.32
N PRO A 377 -2.81 16.55 -10.32
CA PRO A 377 -3.80 17.52 -10.77
C PRO A 377 -5.07 16.85 -11.30
N ASP A 378 -4.95 15.76 -12.06
CA ASP A 378 -6.11 15.04 -12.62
C ASP A 378 -7.01 14.49 -11.51
N GLN A 379 -6.41 13.97 -10.42
CA GLN A 379 -7.16 13.46 -9.27
C GLN A 379 -7.83 14.60 -8.50
N PHE A 380 -7.12 15.71 -8.30
CA PHE A 380 -7.66 16.89 -7.66
C PHE A 380 -8.90 17.44 -8.40
N GLU A 381 -8.83 17.59 -9.71
CA GLU A 381 -9.96 18.02 -10.54
C GLU A 381 -11.12 17.01 -10.47
N THR A 382 -10.82 15.71 -10.55
CA THR A 382 -11.84 14.66 -10.42
C THR A 382 -12.60 14.78 -9.09
N VAL A 383 -11.90 15.01 -7.97
CA VAL A 383 -12.55 15.17 -6.65
C VAL A 383 -13.47 16.38 -6.65
N LEU A 384 -13.01 17.53 -7.17
CA LEU A 384 -13.83 18.74 -7.24
C LEU A 384 -15.05 18.57 -8.15
N GLU A 385 -14.92 17.84 -9.28
CA GLU A 385 -16.06 17.51 -10.16
C GLU A 385 -17.12 16.67 -9.43
N TYR A 386 -16.73 15.67 -8.63
CA TYR A 386 -17.68 14.91 -7.83
C TYR A 386 -18.35 15.74 -6.73
N ILE A 387 -17.60 16.62 -6.06
CA ILE A 387 -18.16 17.56 -5.08
C ILE A 387 -19.19 18.47 -5.75
N GLN A 388 -18.86 19.02 -6.92
CA GLN A 388 -19.78 19.90 -7.66
C GLN A 388 -21.02 19.11 -8.13
N ALA A 389 -20.86 17.90 -8.64
CA ALA A 389 -21.99 17.05 -9.01
C ALA A 389 -22.92 16.75 -7.83
N GLY A 390 -22.38 16.59 -6.62
CA GLY A 390 -23.18 16.45 -5.40
C GLY A 390 -24.00 17.70 -5.10
N LYS A 391 -23.38 18.88 -5.17
CA LYS A 391 -24.06 20.18 -4.99
C LYS A 391 -25.16 20.41 -6.03
N ASP A 392 -24.85 20.16 -7.31
CA ASP A 392 -25.78 20.35 -8.43
C ASP A 392 -26.98 19.38 -8.36
N SER A 393 -26.77 18.18 -7.78
CA SER A 393 -27.84 17.22 -7.52
C SER A 393 -28.70 17.56 -6.29
N GLY A 394 -28.42 18.68 -5.61
CA GLY A 394 -29.15 19.12 -4.42
C GLY A 394 -28.91 18.26 -3.18
N LEU A 395 -27.79 17.52 -3.11
CA LEU A 395 -27.42 16.77 -1.92
C LEU A 395 -27.12 17.69 -0.74
N LYS A 396 -27.48 17.28 0.46
CA LYS A 396 -27.24 18.04 1.69
C LYS A 396 -25.75 17.96 2.05
N LEU A 397 -25.07 19.10 2.05
CA LEU A 397 -23.68 19.21 2.49
C LEU A 397 -23.62 19.44 4.00
N LEU A 398 -22.91 18.55 4.72
CA LEU A 398 -22.70 18.67 6.16
C LEU A 398 -21.52 19.62 6.46
N THR A 399 -20.41 19.42 5.74
CA THR A 399 -19.19 20.26 5.85
C THR A 399 -18.30 20.11 4.62
N GLY A 400 -17.35 21.03 4.44
CA GLY A 400 -16.37 21.02 3.35
C GLY A 400 -16.93 21.50 2.01
N GLY A 401 -16.47 20.90 0.93
CA GLY A 401 -16.99 21.14 -0.42
C GLY A 401 -16.20 22.15 -1.24
N GLU A 402 -15.03 22.60 -0.79
CA GLU A 402 -14.26 23.65 -1.46
C GLU A 402 -12.77 23.27 -1.60
N ARG A 403 -12.11 23.86 -2.61
CA ARG A 403 -10.66 23.92 -2.69
C ARG A 403 -10.11 24.78 -1.54
N ILE A 404 -8.89 24.48 -1.09
CA ILE A 404 -8.15 25.30 -0.13
C ILE A 404 -6.98 25.99 -0.85
N GLY A 405 -6.93 27.32 -0.79
CA GLY A 405 -5.86 28.11 -1.39
C GLY A 405 -5.84 28.14 -2.90
N ASP A 406 -4.85 28.83 -3.46
CA ASP A 406 -4.71 29.04 -4.91
C ASP A 406 -3.59 28.19 -5.52
N LYS A 407 -2.76 27.56 -4.69
CA LYS A 407 -1.61 26.77 -5.08
C LYS A 407 -1.60 25.42 -4.36
N GLY A 408 -1.12 24.37 -5.06
CA GLY A 408 -1.20 22.99 -4.59
C GLY A 408 -2.61 22.41 -4.68
N TYR A 409 -2.73 21.12 -4.47
CA TYR A 409 -3.96 20.36 -4.75
C TYR A 409 -4.73 20.05 -3.46
N PHE A 410 -5.06 21.07 -2.67
CA PHE A 410 -5.74 20.92 -1.39
C PHE A 410 -7.25 21.00 -1.53
N VAL A 411 -7.95 20.00 -0.96
CA VAL A 411 -9.42 19.90 -0.92
C VAL A 411 -9.86 19.74 0.53
N GLN A 412 -10.92 20.46 0.91
CA GLN A 412 -11.55 20.28 2.23
C GLN A 412 -12.11 18.88 2.39
N PRO A 413 -11.93 18.22 3.55
CA PRO A 413 -12.71 17.06 3.93
C PRO A 413 -14.19 17.36 3.78
N THR A 414 -14.88 16.56 2.97
CA THR A 414 -16.24 16.84 2.51
C THR A 414 -17.18 15.74 2.90
N ILE A 415 -18.34 16.08 3.48
CA ILE A 415 -19.37 15.11 3.88
C ILE A 415 -20.72 15.56 3.32
N PHE A 416 -21.33 14.71 2.50
CA PHE A 416 -22.75 14.79 2.14
C PHE A 416 -23.56 13.82 3.01
N TYR A 417 -24.78 14.20 3.41
CA TYR A 417 -25.63 13.38 4.29
C TYR A 417 -27.06 13.23 3.76
N ASP A 418 -27.78 12.23 4.28
CA ASP A 418 -29.09 11.81 3.79
C ASP A 418 -29.04 11.46 2.28
N VAL A 419 -27.94 10.87 1.83
CA VAL A 419 -27.70 10.56 0.42
C VAL A 419 -28.45 9.28 0.04
N ALA A 420 -29.04 9.26 -1.15
CA ALA A 420 -29.72 8.07 -1.66
C ALA A 420 -28.70 6.98 -2.10
N GLN A 421 -29.08 5.70 -1.96
CA GLN A 421 -28.29 4.55 -2.41
C GLN A 421 -27.92 4.65 -3.90
N SER A 422 -28.83 5.16 -4.73
CA SER A 422 -28.66 5.30 -6.19
C SER A 422 -27.85 6.52 -6.62
N SER A 423 -27.37 7.35 -5.68
CA SER A 423 -26.58 8.53 -6.00
C SER A 423 -25.25 8.14 -6.65
N LYS A 424 -24.80 8.93 -7.63
CA LYS A 424 -23.46 8.79 -8.23
C LYS A 424 -22.36 8.79 -7.16
N LEU A 425 -22.48 9.65 -6.13
CA LEU A 425 -21.52 9.73 -5.03
C LEU A 425 -21.51 8.49 -4.14
N THR A 426 -22.60 7.69 -4.13
CA THR A 426 -22.71 6.43 -3.39
C THR A 426 -22.16 5.26 -4.19
N THR A 427 -22.32 5.26 -5.52
CA THR A 427 -22.04 4.09 -6.37
C THR A 427 -20.65 4.11 -7.01
N GLU A 428 -20.08 5.29 -7.27
CA GLU A 428 -18.79 5.45 -7.93
C GLU A 428 -17.65 5.76 -6.94
N GLU A 429 -16.45 5.26 -7.20
CA GLU A 429 -15.24 5.55 -6.44
C GLU A 429 -14.78 6.98 -6.75
N ILE A 430 -14.69 7.85 -5.73
CA ILE A 430 -14.22 9.25 -5.86
C ILE A 430 -12.70 9.32 -5.70
N PHE A 431 -12.15 8.49 -4.81
CA PHE A 431 -10.73 8.40 -4.48
C PHE A 431 -10.14 9.71 -3.92
N GLY A 432 -10.89 10.38 -3.04
CA GLY A 432 -10.53 11.64 -2.41
C GLY A 432 -11.28 11.84 -1.08
N PRO A 433 -11.11 12.99 -0.39
CA PRO A 433 -11.63 13.21 0.95
C PRO A 433 -13.12 13.52 0.96
N VAL A 434 -13.94 12.64 0.38
CA VAL A 434 -15.39 12.81 0.22
C VAL A 434 -16.13 11.60 0.78
N ALA A 435 -16.93 11.83 1.83
CA ALA A 435 -17.80 10.84 2.43
C ALA A 435 -19.26 11.08 2.08
N VAL A 436 -20.04 10.01 1.97
CA VAL A 436 -21.51 10.06 1.91
C VAL A 436 -22.10 9.32 3.10
N VAL A 437 -23.05 9.96 3.77
CA VAL A 437 -23.77 9.39 4.91
C VAL A 437 -25.17 9.00 4.47
N LEU A 438 -25.51 7.74 4.76
CA LEU A 438 -26.81 7.12 4.42
C LEU A 438 -27.47 6.60 5.71
N PRO A 439 -28.74 6.98 6.00
CA PRO A 439 -29.46 6.41 7.13
C PRO A 439 -29.90 4.98 6.85
N PHE A 440 -29.97 4.16 7.92
CA PHE A 440 -30.61 2.83 7.90
C PHE A 440 -31.39 2.58 9.20
N LYS A 441 -32.30 1.59 9.18
CA LYS A 441 -33.20 1.29 10.33
C LYS A 441 -33.11 -0.15 10.82
N SER A 442 -32.54 -1.07 10.04
CA SER A 442 -32.39 -2.46 10.45
C SER A 442 -31.08 -3.07 9.97
N ILE A 443 -30.65 -4.16 10.62
CA ILE A 443 -29.42 -4.89 10.27
C ILE A 443 -29.51 -5.44 8.85
N ASP A 444 -30.62 -6.05 8.47
CA ASP A 444 -30.80 -6.65 7.15
C ASP A 444 -30.76 -5.58 6.05
N GLU A 445 -31.38 -4.42 6.28
CA GLU A 445 -31.31 -3.27 5.36
C GLU A 445 -29.86 -2.79 5.13
N VAL A 446 -29.08 -2.65 6.19
CA VAL A 446 -27.71 -2.13 6.04
C VAL A 446 -26.81 -3.16 5.38
N ILE A 447 -26.99 -4.45 5.61
CA ILE A 447 -26.27 -5.52 4.91
C ILE A 447 -26.59 -5.49 3.41
N GLU A 448 -27.88 -5.42 3.05
CA GLU A 448 -28.31 -5.33 1.65
C GLU A 448 -27.67 -4.11 0.96
N LYS A 449 -27.80 -2.92 1.56
CA LYS A 449 -27.22 -1.67 1.05
C LYS A 449 -25.69 -1.72 0.96
N ALA A 450 -25.01 -2.32 1.94
CA ALA A 450 -23.56 -2.47 1.95
C ALA A 450 -23.08 -3.32 0.77
N ASN A 451 -23.80 -4.42 0.47
CA ASN A 451 -23.51 -5.36 -0.60
C ASN A 451 -23.93 -4.89 -2.00
N ASP A 452 -24.83 -3.90 -2.08
CA ASP A 452 -25.28 -3.29 -3.33
C ASP A 452 -24.17 -2.38 -3.92
N SER A 453 -23.15 -3.02 -4.45
CA SER A 453 -21.97 -2.39 -5.06
C SER A 453 -21.25 -3.37 -5.97
N LEU A 454 -20.62 -2.86 -7.03
CA LEU A 454 -19.68 -3.63 -7.86
C LEU A 454 -18.38 -3.96 -7.12
N PHE A 455 -18.10 -3.26 -6.03
CA PHE A 455 -16.90 -3.38 -5.24
C PHE A 455 -17.11 -4.28 -4.01
N GLY A 456 -16.00 -4.75 -3.44
CA GLY A 456 -15.99 -5.55 -2.23
C GLY A 456 -14.59 -5.63 -1.60
N LEU A 457 -13.90 -4.46 -1.43
CA LEU A 457 -12.55 -4.47 -0.90
C LEU A 457 -12.54 -4.57 0.62
N ALA A 458 -13.23 -3.65 1.31
CA ALA A 458 -13.27 -3.63 2.77
C ALA A 458 -14.65 -3.21 3.30
N ALA A 459 -14.85 -3.39 4.61
CA ALA A 459 -16.00 -2.90 5.36
C ALA A 459 -15.62 -2.60 6.82
N GLY A 460 -16.29 -1.62 7.44
CA GLY A 460 -16.20 -1.30 8.86
C GLY A 460 -17.53 -1.55 9.57
N ILE A 461 -17.47 -2.03 10.81
CA ILE A 461 -18.64 -2.26 11.68
C ILE A 461 -18.33 -1.63 13.04
N HIS A 462 -19.20 -0.74 13.50
CA HIS A 462 -19.05 -0.03 14.77
C HIS A 462 -20.25 -0.29 15.67
N THR A 463 -20.08 -1.15 16.67
CA THR A 463 -21.11 -1.59 17.64
C THR A 463 -20.45 -2.17 18.89
N GLU A 464 -21.06 -2.02 20.05
CA GLU A 464 -20.65 -2.70 21.29
C GLU A 464 -21.17 -4.15 21.37
N ASP A 465 -22.13 -4.54 20.51
CA ASP A 465 -22.65 -5.90 20.46
C ASP A 465 -21.79 -6.80 19.54
N PHE A 466 -20.96 -7.62 20.17
CA PHE A 466 -20.07 -8.55 19.46
C PHE A 466 -20.84 -9.56 18.58
N ASN A 467 -21.99 -10.06 19.02
CA ASN A 467 -22.78 -11.01 18.23
C ASN A 467 -23.34 -10.35 16.96
N LYS A 468 -23.80 -9.11 17.08
CA LYS A 468 -24.22 -8.28 15.94
C LYS A 468 -23.06 -8.09 14.95
N ALA A 469 -21.87 -7.71 15.45
CA ALA A 469 -20.69 -7.51 14.62
C ALA A 469 -20.31 -8.78 13.84
N ILE A 470 -20.28 -9.94 14.48
CA ILE A 470 -20.00 -11.23 13.83
C ILE A 470 -21.08 -11.58 12.81
N TYR A 471 -22.36 -11.46 13.17
CA TYR A 471 -23.48 -11.73 12.26
C TYR A 471 -23.38 -10.92 10.94
N ILE A 472 -23.02 -9.64 11.05
CA ILE A 472 -22.85 -8.75 9.90
C ILE A 472 -21.58 -9.15 9.12
N SER A 473 -20.47 -9.40 9.80
CA SER A 473 -19.19 -9.73 9.16
C SER A 473 -19.26 -10.99 8.28
N GLU A 474 -20.10 -11.95 8.62
CA GLU A 474 -20.37 -13.16 7.84
C GLU A 474 -21.18 -12.91 6.56
N ARG A 475 -21.86 -11.75 6.45
CA ARG A 475 -22.84 -11.46 5.39
C ARG A 475 -22.42 -10.32 4.47
N VAL A 476 -21.46 -9.50 4.87
CA VAL A 476 -20.92 -8.46 3.99
C VAL A 476 -19.94 -9.05 3.00
N GLU A 477 -20.07 -8.68 1.74
CA GLU A 477 -19.25 -9.16 0.62
C GLU A 477 -18.00 -8.28 0.48
N ALA A 478 -17.08 -8.39 1.45
CA ALA A 478 -15.83 -7.65 1.49
C ALA A 478 -14.66 -8.58 1.82
N GLY A 479 -13.49 -8.30 1.24
CA GLY A 479 -12.29 -9.10 1.48
C GLY A 479 -11.65 -8.85 2.84
N SER A 480 -11.87 -7.66 3.42
CA SER A 480 -11.44 -7.30 4.78
C SER A 480 -12.59 -6.67 5.54
N VAL A 481 -12.82 -7.09 6.78
CA VAL A 481 -13.86 -6.51 7.67
C VAL A 481 -13.20 -6.11 8.97
N TRP A 482 -13.32 -4.84 9.34
CA TRP A 482 -12.84 -4.31 10.61
C TRP A 482 -14.01 -4.06 11.57
N ILE A 483 -13.85 -4.44 12.83
CA ILE A 483 -14.85 -4.24 13.89
C ILE A 483 -14.27 -3.27 14.92
N ASN A 484 -14.93 -2.13 15.13
CA ASN A 484 -14.52 -1.07 16.05
C ASN A 484 -13.11 -0.51 15.82
N THR A 485 -12.59 -0.68 14.61
CA THR A 485 -11.34 -0.11 14.09
C THR A 485 -11.47 0.10 12.57
N TYR A 486 -10.49 0.76 11.93
CA TYR A 486 -10.41 0.88 10.47
C TYR A 486 -8.97 1.09 10.02
N ASN A 487 -8.61 0.60 8.82
CA ASN A 487 -7.24 0.64 8.28
C ASN A 487 -6.20 0.00 9.23
N ASP A 488 -6.63 -0.99 10.01
CA ASP A 488 -5.77 -1.73 10.93
C ASP A 488 -5.13 -2.91 10.19
N PHE A 489 -3.95 -2.66 9.62
CA PHE A 489 -3.20 -3.62 8.83
C PHE A 489 -2.18 -4.36 9.68
N HIS A 490 -2.03 -5.66 9.42
CA HIS A 490 -0.98 -6.47 10.03
C HIS A 490 -0.30 -7.34 8.97
N PRO A 491 1.05 -7.45 8.94
CA PRO A 491 1.80 -8.20 7.93
C PRO A 491 1.31 -9.64 7.68
N SER A 492 0.83 -10.32 8.72
CA SER A 492 0.33 -11.70 8.63
C SER A 492 -1.16 -11.83 8.28
N ALA A 493 -1.88 -10.71 8.15
CA ALA A 493 -3.30 -10.71 7.79
C ALA A 493 -3.46 -10.44 6.28
N PRO A 494 -4.21 -11.27 5.54
CA PRO A 494 -4.39 -11.08 4.10
C PRO A 494 -5.25 -9.85 3.80
N PHE A 495 -4.92 -9.16 2.71
CA PHE A 495 -5.67 -8.03 2.18
C PHE A 495 -5.99 -8.23 0.69
N GLY A 496 -7.20 -7.88 0.26
CA GLY A 496 -7.61 -7.93 -1.15
C GLY A 496 -9.12 -8.02 -1.30
N GLY A 497 -9.62 -7.78 -2.52
CA GLY A 497 -11.03 -7.57 -2.79
C GLY A 497 -11.83 -8.81 -3.16
N TYR A 498 -13.14 -8.66 -3.03
CA TYR A 498 -14.19 -9.43 -3.68
C TYR A 498 -14.66 -8.68 -4.92
N LYS A 499 -15.49 -9.29 -5.74
CA LYS A 499 -16.13 -8.67 -6.92
C LYS A 499 -15.10 -7.96 -7.82
N GLU A 500 -15.41 -6.73 -8.26
CA GLU A 500 -14.50 -5.94 -9.11
C GLU A 500 -13.38 -5.22 -8.35
N SER A 501 -13.25 -5.44 -7.04
CA SER A 501 -12.12 -4.93 -6.26
C SER A 501 -10.85 -5.77 -6.37
N GLY A 502 -10.89 -6.95 -6.99
CA GLY A 502 -9.67 -7.65 -7.35
C GLY A 502 -9.69 -9.16 -7.26
N ILE A 503 -8.51 -9.74 -7.53
CA ILE A 503 -8.23 -11.18 -7.55
C ILE A 503 -6.91 -11.45 -6.86
N GLY A 504 -6.89 -12.43 -5.95
CA GLY A 504 -5.75 -12.76 -5.12
C GLY A 504 -5.74 -11.99 -3.81
N ARG A 505 -4.67 -12.16 -3.04
CA ARG A 505 -4.48 -11.46 -1.76
C ARG A 505 -3.06 -10.93 -1.68
N GLU A 506 -2.92 -9.75 -1.15
CA GLU A 506 -1.66 -9.18 -0.68
C GLU A 506 -1.52 -9.48 0.82
N MET A 507 -0.31 -9.41 1.36
CA MET A 507 -0.03 -9.71 2.77
C MET A 507 -0.44 -11.14 3.17
N GLY A 508 -0.29 -11.49 4.45
CA GLY A 508 -0.61 -12.83 4.92
C GLY A 508 0.18 -13.93 4.23
N LEU A 509 -0.21 -15.16 4.47
CA LEU A 509 0.38 -16.34 3.85
C LEU A 509 -0.08 -16.50 2.39
N GLU A 510 -1.25 -16.00 2.08
CA GLU A 510 -1.88 -16.05 0.76
C GLU A 510 -1.07 -15.30 -0.30
N ALA A 511 -0.30 -14.29 0.09
CA ALA A 511 0.59 -13.57 -0.82
C ALA A 511 1.65 -14.50 -1.44
N PHE A 512 2.18 -15.45 -0.68
CA PHE A 512 3.22 -16.39 -1.19
C PHE A 512 2.65 -17.37 -2.21
N ASP A 513 1.39 -17.78 -2.07
CA ASP A 513 0.70 -18.63 -3.05
C ASP A 513 0.55 -17.94 -4.41
N ASN A 514 0.46 -16.62 -4.42
CA ASN A 514 0.40 -15.84 -5.65
C ASN A 514 1.69 -15.86 -6.46
N TYR A 515 2.83 -16.13 -5.81
CA TYR A 515 4.17 -16.15 -6.43
C TYR A 515 4.77 -17.55 -6.56
N THR A 516 3.96 -18.59 -6.30
CA THR A 516 4.38 -19.98 -6.43
C THR A 516 3.43 -20.77 -7.32
N GLN A 517 3.92 -21.91 -7.79
CA GLN A 517 3.14 -22.94 -8.48
C GLN A 517 3.39 -24.30 -7.84
N THR A 518 2.36 -25.14 -7.81
CA THR A 518 2.45 -26.46 -7.23
C THR A 518 2.88 -27.49 -8.26
N LYS A 519 3.99 -28.21 -8.01
CA LYS A 519 4.42 -29.36 -8.79
C LYS A 519 4.11 -30.65 -8.04
N LEU A 520 3.43 -31.59 -8.70
CA LEU A 520 3.29 -32.95 -8.21
C LEU A 520 4.51 -33.77 -8.61
N VAL A 521 5.06 -34.53 -7.67
CA VAL A 521 6.05 -35.56 -7.90
C VAL A 521 5.50 -36.90 -7.40
N ARG A 522 5.49 -37.92 -8.27
CA ARG A 522 5.04 -39.25 -7.93
C ARG A 522 6.09 -40.24 -8.39
N ALA A 523 6.67 -40.96 -7.44
CA ALA A 523 7.70 -41.95 -7.68
C ALA A 523 7.21 -43.37 -7.33
N LYS A 524 7.37 -44.33 -8.23
CA LYS A 524 7.13 -45.74 -7.90
C LYS A 524 8.25 -46.22 -6.97
N VAL A 525 7.88 -46.83 -5.87
CA VAL A 525 8.82 -47.36 -4.88
C VAL A 525 8.75 -48.88 -4.84
N HIS A 526 9.91 -49.54 -4.86
CA HIS A 526 9.99 -50.96 -4.61
C HIS A 526 10.10 -51.17 -3.09
N ARG A 527 9.12 -51.87 -2.53
CA ARG A 527 9.18 -52.31 -1.14
C ARG A 527 9.61 -53.76 -1.15
N PRO A 528 10.79 -54.11 -0.61
CA PRO A 528 11.15 -55.50 -0.43
C PRO A 528 10.13 -56.20 0.48
N ASN A 529 9.79 -57.44 0.16
CA ASN A 529 9.00 -58.26 1.09
C ASN A 529 9.89 -58.61 2.28
N TRP A 530 9.79 -57.80 3.37
CA TRP A 530 10.34 -58.17 4.66
C TRP A 530 9.29 -58.85 5.50
#